data_a26f8718b3899a0819f9a8e058b96424
#
_entry.id   a26f8718b3899a0819f9a8e058b96424
#
_cell.length_a   1.000
_cell.length_b   1.000
_cell.length_c   1.000
_cell.angle_alpha   90.00
_cell.angle_beta   90.00
_cell.angle_gamma   90.00
#
_symmetry.space_group_name_H-M   'P 1'
#
loop_
_entity.id
_entity.type
_entity.pdbx_description
1 polymer ?
#
loop_
_entity_poly.entity_id
_entity_poly.type
_entity_poly.pdbx_seq_one_letter_code
_entity_poly.pdbx_strand_id
1 'polypeptide(L)' 'MKRQKLKLTFPEQLIREPVIYSLGKRFDVVTNIRRADIRETTGWVVMEVTGTEQRIDEARRHLEGLGVRVDDLEAYLE' A
#
# COMPACT_ATOMS: atom_id res chain seq x y z
N MET A 1 15.44 1.99 -9.97
CA MET A 1 14.24 1.39 -9.35
C MET A 1 14.42 1.33 -7.84
N LYS A 2 13.38 1.64 -7.12
CA LYS A 2 13.38 1.64 -5.67
C LYS A 2 12.40 0.60 -5.18
N ARG A 3 12.71 -0.02 -4.03
CA ARG A 3 11.80 -0.93 -3.35
C ARG A 3 11.54 -0.38 -1.95
N GLN A 4 10.29 -0.33 -1.56
CA GLN A 4 9.91 0.21 -0.26
C GLN A 4 8.88 -0.69 0.39
N LYS A 5 9.03 -0.95 1.68
CA LYS A 5 8.08 -1.77 2.44
C LYS A 5 7.13 -0.84 3.17
N LEU A 6 5.84 -1.05 2.98
CA LEU A 6 4.79 -0.22 3.55
C LEU A 6 3.77 -1.09 4.28
N LYS A 7 3.21 -0.54 5.35
CA LYS A 7 2.03 -1.12 5.98
C LYS A 7 0.84 -0.23 5.65
N LEU A 8 -0.18 -0.82 5.04
CA LEU A 8 -1.41 -0.14 4.69
C LEU A 8 -2.50 -0.57 5.67
N THR A 9 -3.18 0.39 6.28
CA THR A 9 -4.34 0.11 7.12
C THR A 9 -5.55 0.70 6.44
N PHE A 10 -6.52 -0.17 6.10
CA PHE A 10 -7.66 0.21 5.29
C PHE A 10 -8.84 0.61 6.17
N PRO A 11 -9.56 1.69 5.81
CA PRO A 11 -10.85 1.96 6.43
C PRO A 11 -11.86 0.90 5.98
N GLU A 12 -12.89 0.68 6.78
CA GLU A 12 -13.87 -0.38 6.51
C GLU A 12 -14.46 -0.31 5.11
N GLN A 13 -14.77 0.88 4.63
CA GLN A 13 -15.40 1.05 3.32
C GLN A 13 -14.51 0.66 2.15
N LEU A 14 -13.21 0.53 2.35
CA LEU A 14 -12.28 0.14 1.29
C LEU A 14 -11.85 -1.32 1.34
N ILE A 15 -12.30 -2.08 2.33
CA ILE A 15 -11.86 -3.46 2.51
C ILE A 15 -12.25 -4.33 1.31
N ARG A 16 -13.40 -4.09 0.70
CA ARG A 16 -13.88 -4.87 -0.45
C ARG A 16 -13.43 -4.35 -1.79
N GLU A 17 -12.72 -3.22 -1.82
CA GLU A 17 -12.27 -2.63 -3.07
C GLU A 17 -10.91 -3.20 -3.47
N PRO A 18 -10.65 -3.40 -4.77
CA PRO A 18 -9.37 -3.93 -5.23
C PRO A 18 -8.30 -2.82 -5.26
N VAL A 19 -8.03 -2.21 -4.11
CA VAL A 19 -7.19 -1.02 -4.01
C VAL A 19 -5.76 -1.28 -4.45
N ILE A 20 -5.17 -2.40 -4.00
CA ILE A 20 -3.77 -2.70 -4.32
C ILE A 20 -3.58 -3.04 -5.79
N TYR A 21 -4.52 -3.80 -6.38
CA TYR A 21 -4.49 -4.11 -7.80
C TYR A 21 -4.56 -2.83 -8.63
N SER A 22 -5.52 -1.96 -8.32
CA SER A 22 -5.70 -0.70 -9.03
C SER A 22 -4.49 0.21 -8.90
N LEU A 23 -3.87 0.21 -7.72
CA LEU A 23 -2.67 1.00 -7.46
C LEU A 23 -1.53 0.59 -8.39
N GLY A 24 -1.26 -0.71 -8.47
CA GLY A 24 -0.18 -1.22 -9.31
C GLY A 24 -0.38 -0.88 -10.77
N LYS A 25 -1.63 -1.02 -11.24
CA LYS A 25 -1.95 -0.75 -12.62
C LYS A 25 -1.91 0.74 -12.95
N ARG A 26 -2.45 1.58 -12.07
CA ARG A 26 -2.56 3.02 -12.33
C ARG A 26 -1.22 3.74 -12.27
N PHE A 27 -0.36 3.37 -11.32
CA PHE A 27 0.89 4.07 -11.09
C PHE A 27 2.10 3.35 -11.63
N ASP A 28 1.88 2.23 -12.30
CA ASP A 28 2.97 1.43 -12.91
C ASP A 28 4.03 1.08 -11.86
N VAL A 29 3.57 0.55 -10.74
CA VAL A 29 4.43 0.02 -9.69
C VAL A 29 4.12 -1.46 -9.52
N VAL A 30 5.12 -2.21 -9.06
CA VAL A 30 4.94 -3.63 -8.77
C VAL A 30 4.70 -3.78 -7.27
N THR A 31 3.63 -4.48 -6.91
CA THR A 31 3.28 -4.70 -5.52
C THR A 31 3.46 -6.17 -5.17
N ASN A 32 3.97 -6.42 -3.98
CA ASN A 32 4.17 -7.77 -3.47
C ASN A 32 3.70 -7.82 -2.02
N ILE A 33 2.58 -8.52 -1.78
CA ILE A 33 2.03 -8.64 -0.43
C ILE A 33 2.87 -9.63 0.36
N ARG A 34 3.36 -9.18 1.50
CA ARG A 34 4.17 -10.02 2.40
C ARG A 34 3.36 -10.58 3.54
N ARG A 35 2.45 -9.81 4.08
CA ARG A 35 1.55 -10.23 5.16
C ARG A 35 0.25 -9.46 5.03
N ALA A 36 -0.84 -10.06 5.49
CA ALA A 36 -2.13 -9.39 5.49
C ALA A 36 -3.04 -9.99 6.53
N ASP A 37 -3.93 -9.16 7.09
CA ASP A 37 -5.00 -9.62 7.96
C ASP A 37 -6.23 -8.78 7.61
N ILE A 38 -7.11 -9.37 6.82
CA ILE A 38 -8.32 -8.70 6.32
C ILE A 38 -9.53 -9.35 6.98
N ARG A 39 -10.30 -8.53 7.68
CA ARG A 39 -11.53 -8.95 8.37
C ARG A 39 -12.69 -8.13 7.85
N GLU A 40 -13.90 -8.33 8.42
CA GLU A 40 -15.08 -7.62 7.94
C GLU A 40 -14.98 -6.10 8.11
N THR A 41 -14.44 -5.65 9.24
CA THR A 41 -14.42 -4.23 9.60
C THR A 41 -13.03 -3.65 9.70
N THR A 42 -11.99 -4.50 9.66
CA THR A 42 -10.61 -4.04 9.76
C THR A 42 -9.77 -4.76 8.72
N GLY A 43 -8.72 -4.11 8.27
CA GLY A 43 -7.81 -4.75 7.34
C GLY A 43 -6.49 -4.01 7.28
N TRP A 44 -5.40 -4.78 7.29
CA TRP A 44 -4.08 -4.20 7.06
C TRP A 44 -3.27 -5.13 6.18
N VAL A 45 -2.34 -4.56 5.43
CA VAL A 45 -1.47 -5.27 4.51
C VAL A 45 -0.07 -4.72 4.63
N VAL A 46 0.91 -5.62 4.76
CA VAL A 46 2.32 -5.26 4.63
C VAL A 46 2.76 -5.68 3.24
N MET A 47 3.25 -4.74 2.45
CA MET A 47 3.65 -5.02 1.08
C MET A 47 4.94 -4.31 0.72
N GLU A 48 5.61 -4.86 -0.29
CA GLU A 48 6.73 -4.19 -0.93
C GLU A 48 6.21 -3.56 -2.23
N VAL A 49 6.64 -2.33 -2.47
CA VAL A 49 6.32 -1.60 -3.70
C VAL A 49 7.62 -1.32 -4.42
N THR A 50 7.68 -1.67 -5.69
CA THR A 50 8.87 -1.44 -6.52
C THR A 50 8.50 -0.55 -7.68
N GLY A 51 9.29 0.48 -7.92
CA GLY A 51 9.08 1.41 -9.01
C GLY A 51 10.05 2.57 -8.89
N THR A 52 9.81 3.63 -9.66
CA THR A 52 10.59 4.85 -9.49
C THR A 52 10.16 5.52 -8.19
N GLU A 53 11.04 6.29 -7.60
CA GLU A 53 10.74 7.01 -6.38
C GLU A 53 9.51 7.91 -6.56
N GLN A 54 9.42 8.58 -7.70
CA GLN A 54 8.29 9.45 -8.01
C GLN A 54 6.97 8.67 -8.04
N ARG A 55 6.96 7.52 -8.71
CA ARG A 55 5.74 6.70 -8.82
C ARG A 55 5.30 6.13 -7.48
N ILE A 56 6.26 5.70 -6.67
CA ILE A 56 5.97 5.21 -5.33
C ILE A 56 5.35 6.33 -4.49
N ASP A 57 5.89 7.54 -4.58
CA ASP A 57 5.38 8.68 -3.84
C ASP A 57 3.97 9.05 -4.28
N GLU A 58 3.72 9.05 -5.59
CA GLU A 58 2.39 9.33 -6.13
C GLU A 58 1.37 8.28 -5.67
N ALA A 59 1.78 7.01 -5.68
CA ALA A 59 0.92 5.92 -5.22
C ALA A 59 0.58 6.08 -3.75
N ARG A 60 1.56 6.43 -2.92
CA ARG A 60 1.34 6.68 -1.50
C ARG A 60 0.33 7.81 -1.28
N ARG A 61 0.50 8.92 -1.99
CA ARG A 61 -0.41 10.05 -1.85
C ARG A 61 -1.83 9.69 -2.27
N HIS A 62 -1.96 8.88 -3.30
CA HIS A 62 -3.26 8.42 -3.74
C HIS A 62 -3.94 7.59 -2.65
N LEU A 63 -3.20 6.66 -2.05
CA LEU A 63 -3.72 5.85 -0.96
C LEU A 63 -4.18 6.71 0.22
N GLU A 64 -3.35 7.66 0.62
CA GLU A 64 -3.69 8.57 1.70
C GLU A 64 -4.92 9.40 1.39
N GLY A 65 -5.07 9.82 0.13
CA GLY A 65 -6.24 10.56 -0.32
C GLY A 65 -7.51 9.73 -0.27
N LEU A 66 -7.42 8.42 -0.38
CA LEU A 66 -8.56 7.51 -0.24
C LEU A 66 -8.92 7.24 1.23
N GLY A 67 -8.06 7.62 2.15
CA GLY A 67 -8.27 7.36 3.56
C GLY A 67 -7.51 6.14 4.08
N VAL A 68 -6.60 5.59 3.28
CA VAL A 68 -5.74 4.49 3.71
C VAL A 68 -4.60 5.07 4.54
N ARG A 69 -4.35 4.52 5.71
CA ARG A 69 -3.18 4.90 6.50
C ARG A 69 -1.96 4.17 5.93
N VAL A 70 -0.92 4.92 5.63
CA VAL A 70 0.32 4.36 5.06
C VAL A 70 1.46 4.60 6.04
N ASP A 71 2.05 3.52 6.53
CA ASP A 71 3.21 3.57 7.41
C ASP A 71 4.42 2.99 6.68
N ASP A 72 5.55 3.68 6.76
CA ASP A 72 6.80 3.21 6.17
C ASP A 72 7.48 2.28 7.16
N LEU A 73 7.56 1.00 6.81
CA LEU A 73 8.12 -0.02 7.69
C LEU A 73 9.63 -0.13 7.63
N GLU A 74 10.27 0.43 6.63
CA GLU A 74 11.71 0.33 6.53
C GLU A 74 12.41 1.04 7.69
N ALA A 75 11.78 2.07 8.21
CA ALA A 75 12.29 2.77 9.38
C ALA A 75 12.31 1.90 10.64
N TYR A 76 11.54 0.81 10.65
CA TYR A 76 11.39 -0.05 11.82
C TYR A 76 12.15 -1.38 11.70
N LEU A 77 12.84 -1.58 10.60
CA LEU A 77 13.56 -2.83 10.34
C LEU A 77 15.04 -2.75 10.71
N GLU A 78 15.46 -1.62 11.14
CA GLU A 78 16.85 -1.35 11.51
C GLU A 78 17.29 -2.07 12.78
#